data_f7f501696ca7673331e5a89c2ecaee59
#
_entry.id   f7f501696ca7673331e5a89c2ecaee59
#
_cell.length_a   1.000
_cell.length_b   1.000
_cell.length_c   1.000
_cell.angle_alpha   90.00
_cell.angle_beta   90.00
_cell.angle_gamma   90.00
#
_symmetry.space_group_name_H-M   'P 1'
#
loop_
_entity.id
_entity.type
_entity.pdbx_description
1 polymer ?
#
loop_
_entity_poly.entity_id
_entity_poly.type
_entity_poly.pdbx_seq_one_letter_code
_entity_poly.pdbx_strand_id
1 'polypeptide(L)'
;VLRLSNFISDLQHLERAAQGSHAPLILEAFARNTPFGIGAVYLRDAGGLRLAAKSDLCFAPELLEIELPAEPTSDFFLPLEPRPRVVLPIRAHRDTTGLVALSSEVELGEDDLQLAFVAASYLNAFLTNQRLMLEMREGDFQLKSRLLELESLYDIGLSIAATLNVDELADEVLFRMISLTNAGRAALFLRDGDQFKLYRAFNDFPPLDDELAARLMSSPDAVTLDGGLVVMLPIKGNNATIGVLAAADRETREGVGTFEPNEMRLLSLFANQVAIALENARLHRDALEKQAMQRELDLAATIQRDILPKSIPNVEGLPIKSFSCPAKQVGGDYHAFFERDEVVTLLVADVSGKSMPAALLVSALHAAVQLLFAEERELGDVATELNKHIHRWSAENKFVTLAMVSIDREQETIEFVNAGHNPQYIVCDGVIETLKSHGLPVGILPNSRYMTQRRPFPKGSFVVLYSDGITEAENVAGDEFENDRLEAVLRENIDAAPAVICDRIAAAVESFASGAPQKDDQTIVVARFVSEHK
;
A
#
# COMPACT_ATOMS: atom_id res chain seq x y z
N VAL A 1 70.11 21.40 -15.56
CA VAL A 1 68.77 21.90 -15.81
C VAL A 1 68.34 21.58 -17.25
N LEU A 2 69.13 21.91 -18.28
CA LEU A 2 68.70 21.67 -19.68
C LEU A 2 68.53 20.19 -20.02
N ARG A 3 69.45 19.30 -19.52
CA ARG A 3 69.33 17.83 -19.70
C ARG A 3 68.11 17.24 -19.04
N LEU A 4 67.72 17.72 -17.85
CA LEU A 4 66.50 17.26 -17.17
C LEU A 4 65.22 17.72 -17.88
N SER A 5 65.21 18.96 -18.39
CA SER A 5 64.06 19.48 -19.19
C SER A 5 63.84 18.66 -20.46
N ASN A 6 64.93 18.30 -21.16
CA ASN A 6 64.83 17.44 -22.34
C ASN A 6 64.35 16.02 -22.00
N PHE A 7 64.82 15.46 -20.89
CA PHE A 7 64.39 14.15 -20.38
C PHE A 7 62.89 14.16 -20.09
N ILE A 8 62.40 15.21 -19.42
CA ILE A 8 60.95 15.39 -19.15
C ILE A 8 60.16 15.49 -20.45
N SER A 9 60.64 16.24 -21.44
CA SER A 9 60.04 16.37 -22.75
C SER A 9 59.95 15.03 -23.50
N ASP A 10 61.02 14.23 -23.46
CA ASP A 10 61.05 12.90 -24.07
C ASP A 10 60.07 11.95 -23.39
N LEU A 11 59.93 12.00 -22.06
CA LEU A 11 58.90 11.22 -21.33
C LEU A 11 57.47 11.67 -21.67
N GLN A 12 57.21 12.95 -21.93
CA GLN A 12 55.91 13.44 -22.39
C GLN A 12 55.54 12.96 -23.81
N HIS A 13 56.55 12.70 -24.64
CA HIS A 13 56.36 12.04 -25.93
C HIS A 13 55.94 10.57 -25.81
N LEU A 14 56.26 9.90 -24.69
CA LEU A 14 55.74 8.55 -24.35
C LEU A 14 54.20 8.54 -24.23
N GLU A 15 53.62 9.63 -23.78
CA GLU A 15 52.14 9.78 -23.70
C GLU A 15 51.45 9.66 -25.06
N ARG A 16 52.12 10.09 -26.13
CA ARG A 16 51.58 10.11 -27.49
C ARG A 16 51.79 8.80 -28.25
N ALA A 17 52.72 7.96 -27.77
CA ALA A 17 53.06 6.67 -28.39
C ALA A 17 52.22 5.52 -27.74
N ALA A 18 50.89 5.61 -27.81
CA ALA A 18 49.94 4.86 -27.01
C ALA A 18 49.73 3.36 -27.35
N GLN A 19 50.60 2.71 -28.07
CA GLN A 19 50.46 1.27 -28.39
C GLN A 19 51.84 0.58 -28.42
N GLY A 20 52.39 0.25 -27.23
CA GLY A 20 53.62 -0.53 -27.15
C GLY A 20 54.25 -0.55 -25.75
N SER A 21 55.24 -1.42 -25.54
CA SER A 21 56.02 -1.43 -24.30
C SER A 21 56.77 -0.11 -24.16
N HIS A 22 56.56 0.62 -23.08
CA HIS A 22 57.27 1.88 -22.77
C HIS A 22 58.76 1.67 -22.40
N ALA A 23 59.16 0.43 -22.15
CA ALA A 23 60.49 0.09 -21.68
C ALA A 23 61.63 0.51 -22.64
N PRO A 24 61.57 0.31 -23.97
CA PRO A 24 62.58 0.79 -24.90
C PRO A 24 62.72 2.32 -24.90
N LEU A 25 61.58 3.02 -24.82
CA LEU A 25 61.54 4.47 -24.84
C LEU A 25 62.11 5.09 -23.56
N ILE A 26 61.99 4.41 -22.43
CA ILE A 26 62.61 4.79 -21.17
C ILE A 26 64.17 4.74 -21.31
N LEU A 27 64.73 3.66 -21.88
CA LEU A 27 66.17 3.56 -22.12
C LEU A 27 66.62 4.62 -23.10
N GLU A 28 65.91 4.88 -24.16
CA GLU A 28 66.23 5.91 -25.14
C GLU A 28 66.28 7.31 -24.53
N ALA A 29 65.27 7.63 -23.65
CA ALA A 29 65.27 8.89 -22.91
C ALA A 29 66.45 9.06 -22.00
N PHE A 30 66.88 8.00 -21.30
CA PHE A 30 68.08 8.00 -20.50
C PHE A 30 69.32 8.16 -21.38
N ALA A 31 69.48 7.40 -22.48
CA ALA A 31 70.60 7.45 -23.37
C ALA A 31 70.83 8.83 -24.03
N ARG A 32 69.74 9.51 -24.38
CA ARG A 32 69.79 10.84 -25.02
C ARG A 32 70.17 11.97 -24.06
N ASN A 33 69.75 11.87 -22.81
CA ASN A 33 69.76 13.00 -21.87
C ASN A 33 70.77 12.83 -20.74
N THR A 34 71.39 11.65 -20.61
CA THR A 34 72.36 11.33 -19.56
C THR A 34 73.58 10.62 -20.16
N PRO A 35 74.71 10.51 -19.46
CA PRO A 35 75.88 9.72 -19.92
C PRO A 35 75.65 8.20 -19.86
N PHE A 36 74.41 7.75 -19.48
CA PHE A 36 74.11 6.35 -19.40
C PHE A 36 73.57 5.83 -20.75
N GLY A 37 74.46 5.42 -21.63
CA GLY A 37 74.11 4.89 -22.95
C GLY A 37 73.81 3.40 -23.00
N ILE A 38 74.10 2.68 -21.93
CA ILE A 38 73.92 1.23 -21.84
C ILE A 38 73.01 0.92 -20.68
N GLY A 39 71.98 0.08 -20.92
CA GLY A 39 71.00 -0.23 -19.85
C GLY A 39 70.00 -1.33 -20.19
N ALA A 40 69.33 -1.75 -19.19
CA ALA A 40 68.20 -2.71 -19.28
C ALA A 40 67.05 -2.29 -18.39
N VAL A 41 65.81 -2.57 -18.83
CA VAL A 41 64.61 -2.37 -18.07
C VAL A 41 63.99 -3.72 -17.79
N TYR A 42 63.70 -3.98 -16.54
CA TYR A 42 62.98 -5.16 -16.08
C TYR A 42 61.65 -4.75 -15.47
N LEU A 43 60.62 -5.52 -15.80
CA LEU A 43 59.30 -5.35 -15.22
C LEU A 43 58.90 -6.62 -14.45
N ARG A 44 58.21 -6.47 -13.35
CA ARG A 44 57.74 -7.59 -12.52
C ARG A 44 56.55 -8.25 -13.16
N ASP A 45 56.59 -9.58 -13.30
CA ASP A 45 55.44 -10.42 -13.61
C ASP A 45 55.28 -11.51 -12.53
N ALA A 46 54.38 -12.47 -12.73
CA ALA A 46 54.07 -13.55 -11.79
C ALA A 46 55.27 -14.47 -11.48
N GLY A 47 56.31 -14.49 -12.33
CA GLY A 47 57.51 -15.34 -12.21
C GLY A 47 58.75 -14.61 -11.77
N GLY A 48 58.72 -13.29 -11.53
CA GLY A 48 59.90 -12.50 -11.16
C GLY A 48 60.05 -11.23 -11.99
N LEU A 49 61.31 -10.77 -12.16
CA LEU A 49 61.63 -9.60 -12.98
C LEU A 49 62.01 -10.04 -14.39
N ARG A 50 61.16 -9.80 -15.35
CA ARG A 50 61.36 -10.13 -16.76
C ARG A 50 61.94 -8.95 -17.53
N LEU A 51 62.90 -9.24 -18.38
CA LEU A 51 63.53 -8.25 -19.27
C LEU A 51 62.47 -7.68 -20.24
N ALA A 52 62.24 -6.38 -20.14
CA ALA A 52 61.29 -5.65 -20.97
C ALA A 52 61.97 -4.91 -22.14
N ALA A 53 63.17 -4.41 -21.91
CA ALA A 53 63.97 -3.77 -22.93
C ALA A 53 65.47 -3.78 -22.51
N LYS A 54 66.41 -3.76 -23.49
CA LYS A 54 67.84 -3.54 -23.28
C LYS A 54 68.42 -2.75 -24.44
N SER A 55 69.52 -2.09 -24.19
CA SER A 55 70.35 -1.50 -25.24
C SER A 55 71.23 -2.58 -25.93
N ASP A 56 71.65 -2.35 -27.17
CA ASP A 56 72.38 -3.33 -27.99
C ASP A 56 73.72 -3.78 -27.35
N LEU A 57 74.30 -2.90 -26.56
CA LEU A 57 75.57 -3.15 -25.88
C LEU A 57 75.42 -3.79 -24.48
N CYS A 58 74.19 -4.11 -24.08
CA CYS A 58 73.91 -4.69 -22.79
C CYS A 58 73.61 -6.20 -22.91
N PHE A 59 74.41 -7.02 -22.24
CA PHE A 59 74.04 -8.40 -21.98
C PHE A 59 73.17 -8.48 -20.72
N ALA A 60 71.94 -8.94 -20.87
CA ALA A 60 71.02 -8.97 -19.80
C ALA A 60 70.20 -10.30 -19.85
N PRO A 61 70.13 -11.07 -18.75
CA PRO A 61 69.31 -12.28 -18.70
C PRO A 61 67.79 -11.96 -18.83
N GLU A 62 67.02 -12.90 -19.40
CA GLU A 62 65.57 -12.70 -19.61
C GLU A 62 64.76 -12.65 -18.31
N LEU A 63 65.30 -13.32 -17.24
CA LEU A 63 64.62 -13.37 -15.93
C LEU A 63 65.61 -13.10 -14.82
N LEU A 64 65.26 -12.28 -13.86
CA LEU A 64 66.01 -12.01 -12.64
C LEU A 64 65.15 -12.44 -11.42
N GLU A 65 65.77 -13.32 -10.60
CA GLU A 65 65.17 -13.71 -9.30
C GLU A 65 65.94 -12.98 -8.18
N ILE A 66 65.57 -11.74 -7.96
CA ILE A 66 66.22 -10.86 -6.97
C ILE A 66 65.18 -10.05 -6.20
N GLU A 67 65.54 -9.65 -4.98
CA GLU A 67 64.80 -8.62 -4.28
C GLU A 67 65.17 -7.25 -4.85
N LEU A 68 64.06 -6.47 -5.11
CA LEU A 68 64.24 -5.13 -5.67
C LEU A 68 64.70 -4.14 -4.61
N PRO A 69 65.65 -3.25 -4.95
CA PRO A 69 66.10 -2.21 -4.03
C PRO A 69 64.92 -1.26 -3.73
N ALA A 70 64.79 -0.84 -2.48
CA ALA A 70 63.80 0.10 -2.06
C ALA A 70 64.05 1.53 -2.58
N GLU A 71 65.27 1.88 -2.81
CA GLU A 71 65.70 3.21 -3.28
C GLU A 71 66.77 3.09 -4.43
N PRO A 72 66.91 4.14 -5.26
CA PRO A 72 67.96 4.16 -6.25
C PRO A 72 69.35 3.93 -5.60
N THR A 73 70.14 3.08 -6.22
CA THR A 73 71.48 2.70 -5.65
C THR A 73 72.49 2.49 -6.74
N SER A 74 73.79 2.81 -6.44
CA SER A 74 74.92 2.51 -7.27
C SER A 74 75.62 1.21 -6.88
N ASP A 75 75.27 0.61 -5.74
CA ASP A 75 75.97 -0.55 -5.17
C ASP A 75 75.22 -1.88 -5.31
N PHE A 76 74.15 -1.91 -6.11
CA PHE A 76 73.34 -3.11 -6.29
C PHE A 76 73.94 -4.04 -7.35
N PHE A 77 74.20 -5.28 -6.98
CA PHE A 77 74.74 -6.27 -7.91
C PHE A 77 73.64 -6.88 -8.79
N LEU A 78 73.82 -6.73 -10.11
CA LEU A 78 72.98 -7.40 -11.10
C LEU A 78 73.88 -8.19 -12.05
N PRO A 79 73.50 -9.36 -12.56
CA PRO A 79 74.23 -10.17 -13.53
C PRO A 79 74.07 -9.58 -14.95
N LEU A 80 74.51 -8.34 -15.11
CA LEU A 80 74.47 -7.58 -16.37
C LEU A 80 75.88 -7.23 -16.79
N GLU A 81 76.12 -7.25 -18.10
CA GLU A 81 77.42 -6.78 -18.67
C GLU A 81 77.17 -5.68 -19.71
N PRO A 82 77.80 -4.50 -19.59
CA PRO A 82 78.72 -4.13 -18.50
C PRO A 82 77.96 -3.96 -17.17
N ARG A 83 78.67 -4.15 -16.06
CA ARG A 83 78.11 -4.02 -14.71
C ARG A 83 77.41 -2.66 -14.56
N PRO A 84 76.16 -2.64 -14.12
CA PRO A 84 75.40 -1.39 -13.95
C PRO A 84 76.12 -0.50 -12.90
N ARG A 85 76.17 0.80 -13.21
CA ARG A 85 76.63 1.85 -12.31
C ARG A 85 75.54 2.41 -11.44
N VAL A 86 74.29 2.31 -11.92
CA VAL A 86 73.08 2.79 -11.20
C VAL A 86 71.93 1.84 -11.44
N VAL A 87 71.20 1.51 -10.39
CA VAL A 87 69.93 0.74 -10.44
C VAL A 87 68.83 1.61 -9.87
N LEU A 88 67.81 1.83 -10.69
CA LEU A 88 66.70 2.71 -10.39
C LEU A 88 65.43 1.87 -10.28
N PRO A 89 64.82 1.75 -9.10
CA PRO A 89 63.54 1.03 -8.98
C PRO A 89 62.40 1.77 -9.69
N ILE A 90 61.63 1.04 -10.46
CA ILE A 90 60.35 1.51 -11.03
C ILE A 90 59.23 1.21 -10.03
N ARG A 91 58.56 2.23 -9.57
CA ARG A 91 57.48 2.13 -8.59
C ARG A 91 56.14 2.51 -9.17
N ALA A 92 55.12 1.77 -8.83
CA ALA A 92 53.75 2.16 -9.01
C ALA A 92 53.09 2.24 -7.64
N HIS A 93 52.81 3.45 -7.16
CA HIS A 93 52.30 3.75 -5.82
C HIS A 93 53.33 3.31 -4.73
N ARG A 94 53.05 2.27 -3.94
CA ARG A 94 53.92 1.76 -2.87
C ARG A 94 54.73 0.53 -3.28
N ASP A 95 54.39 -0.08 -4.40
CA ASP A 95 55.01 -1.32 -4.86
C ASP A 95 56.08 -1.05 -5.90
N THR A 96 57.22 -1.72 -5.76
CA THR A 96 58.25 -1.71 -6.79
C THR A 96 57.85 -2.71 -7.88
N THR A 97 57.54 -2.20 -9.06
CA THR A 97 57.04 -2.97 -10.20
C THR A 97 58.09 -3.28 -11.26
N GLY A 98 59.32 -2.83 -11.04
CA GLY A 98 60.42 -3.07 -11.97
C GLY A 98 61.70 -2.35 -11.57
N LEU A 99 62.66 -2.40 -12.42
CA LEU A 99 63.91 -1.65 -12.29
C LEU A 99 64.45 -1.19 -13.65
N VAL A 100 65.20 -0.11 -13.63
CA VAL A 100 66.12 0.32 -14.73
C VAL A 100 67.50 0.19 -14.25
N ALA A 101 68.29 -0.62 -14.94
CA ALA A 101 69.74 -0.75 -14.70
C ALA A 101 70.51 0.03 -15.78
N LEU A 102 71.34 0.94 -15.38
CA LEU A 102 72.10 1.83 -16.28
C LEU A 102 73.61 1.70 -16.09
N SER A 103 74.30 1.69 -17.20
CA SER A 103 75.80 1.70 -17.23
C SER A 103 76.30 2.81 -18.15
N SER A 104 77.60 3.17 -17.98
CA SER A 104 78.23 4.18 -18.76
C SER A 104 79.70 3.73 -19.08
N GLU A 105 80.17 4.04 -20.30
CA GLU A 105 81.56 3.83 -20.72
C GLU A 105 82.50 4.94 -20.21
N VAL A 106 81.89 6.04 -19.70
CA VAL A 106 82.64 7.20 -19.21
C VAL A 106 82.65 7.21 -17.67
N GLU A 107 83.69 7.75 -17.03
CA GLU A 107 83.69 8.02 -15.60
C GLU A 107 82.57 9.00 -15.26
N LEU A 108 81.72 8.62 -14.30
CA LEU A 108 80.55 9.40 -13.85
C LEU A 108 80.95 10.30 -12.69
N GLY A 109 80.57 11.57 -12.80
CA GLY A 109 80.65 12.51 -11.69
C GLY A 109 79.41 12.40 -10.75
N GLU A 110 79.51 13.03 -9.60
CA GLU A 110 78.45 13.07 -8.60
C GLU A 110 77.15 13.73 -9.16
N ASP A 111 77.29 14.73 -10.04
CA ASP A 111 76.19 15.42 -10.74
C ASP A 111 75.48 14.50 -11.71
N ASP A 112 76.15 13.55 -12.35
CA ASP A 112 75.51 12.61 -13.29
C ASP A 112 74.63 11.58 -12.54
N LEU A 113 75.10 11.12 -11.37
CA LEU A 113 74.32 10.24 -10.49
C LEU A 113 73.11 10.95 -9.95
N GLN A 114 73.23 12.20 -9.50
CA GLN A 114 72.07 13.00 -9.05
C GLN A 114 71.05 13.20 -10.16
N LEU A 115 71.53 13.46 -11.39
CA LEU A 115 70.64 13.59 -12.54
C LEU A 115 69.83 12.30 -12.79
N ALA A 116 70.45 11.13 -12.69
CA ALA A 116 69.77 9.84 -12.86
C ALA A 116 68.72 9.60 -11.78
N PHE A 117 69.02 9.97 -10.52
CA PHE A 117 68.03 9.82 -9.42
C PHE A 117 66.86 10.75 -9.55
N VAL A 118 67.05 12.01 -9.97
CA VAL A 118 65.94 12.95 -10.25
C VAL A 118 65.07 12.46 -11.43
N ALA A 119 65.72 11.97 -12.50
CA ALA A 119 65.06 11.39 -13.65
C ALA A 119 64.24 10.16 -13.28
N ALA A 120 64.73 9.29 -12.38
CA ALA A 120 63.98 8.14 -11.87
C ALA A 120 62.74 8.56 -11.05
N SER A 121 62.91 9.58 -10.21
CA SER A 121 61.76 10.12 -9.43
C SER A 121 60.66 10.66 -10.33
N TYR A 122 61.03 11.37 -11.39
CA TYR A 122 60.06 11.88 -12.37
C TYR A 122 59.40 10.74 -13.15
N LEU A 123 60.17 9.73 -13.59
CA LEU A 123 59.63 8.55 -14.26
C LEU A 123 58.60 7.82 -13.40
N ASN A 124 58.90 7.63 -12.12
CA ASN A 124 57.96 7.00 -11.18
C ASN A 124 56.68 7.80 -10.99
N ALA A 125 56.77 9.12 -10.87
CA ALA A 125 55.60 10.00 -10.79
C ALA A 125 54.75 9.93 -12.08
N PHE A 126 55.43 9.93 -13.24
CA PHE A 126 54.77 9.81 -14.55
C PHE A 126 54.00 8.47 -14.68
N LEU A 127 54.62 7.34 -14.40
CA LEU A 127 53.99 6.02 -14.48
C LEU A 127 52.86 5.86 -13.48
N THR A 128 52.98 6.42 -12.30
CA THR A 128 51.92 6.44 -11.29
C THR A 128 50.70 7.23 -11.78
N ASN A 129 50.92 8.42 -12.35
CA ASN A 129 49.83 9.23 -12.90
C ASN A 129 49.15 8.56 -14.09
N GLN A 130 49.89 7.94 -14.99
CA GLN A 130 49.33 7.17 -16.11
C GLN A 130 48.39 6.04 -15.62
N ARG A 131 48.84 5.28 -14.62
CA ARG A 131 48.02 4.21 -14.03
C ARG A 131 46.74 4.76 -13.38
N LEU A 132 46.85 5.80 -12.57
CA LEU A 132 45.69 6.44 -11.94
C LEU A 132 44.70 6.96 -12.97
N MET A 133 45.17 7.54 -14.08
CA MET A 133 44.26 7.97 -15.16
C MET A 133 43.53 6.81 -15.83
N LEU A 134 44.18 5.66 -16.00
CA LEU A 134 43.55 4.46 -16.54
C LEU A 134 42.49 3.90 -15.58
N GLU A 135 42.81 3.79 -14.30
CA GLU A 135 41.91 3.34 -13.25
C GLU A 135 40.67 4.28 -13.13
N MET A 136 40.91 5.60 -13.22
CA MET A 136 39.80 6.59 -13.24
C MET A 136 38.89 6.44 -14.47
N ARG A 137 39.46 6.24 -15.67
CA ARG A 137 38.68 6.04 -16.89
C ARG A 137 37.85 4.79 -16.83
N GLU A 138 38.40 3.71 -16.30
CA GLU A 138 37.69 2.44 -16.13
C GLU A 138 36.55 2.56 -15.11
N GLY A 139 36.81 3.24 -13.98
CA GLY A 139 35.79 3.55 -12.98
C GLY A 139 34.68 4.47 -13.51
N ASP A 140 35.04 5.50 -14.31
CA ASP A 140 34.05 6.41 -14.94
C ASP A 140 33.17 5.68 -15.98
N PHE A 141 33.78 4.78 -16.76
CA PHE A 141 33.03 3.94 -17.70
C PHE A 141 32.05 2.99 -16.98
N GLN A 142 32.50 2.33 -15.91
CA GLN A 142 31.64 1.45 -15.11
C GLN A 142 30.49 2.23 -14.45
N LEU A 143 30.79 3.43 -13.91
CA LEU A 143 29.78 4.30 -13.31
C LEU A 143 28.72 4.74 -14.33
N LYS A 144 29.15 5.20 -15.50
CA LYS A 144 28.24 5.60 -16.59
C LYS A 144 27.36 4.45 -17.07
N SER A 145 27.94 3.25 -17.21
CA SER A 145 27.19 2.06 -17.58
C SER A 145 26.10 1.75 -16.54
N ARG A 146 26.41 1.82 -15.25
CA ARG A 146 25.42 1.61 -14.18
C ARG A 146 24.34 2.68 -14.13
N LEU A 147 24.69 3.95 -14.40
CA LEU A 147 23.70 5.04 -14.46
C LEU A 147 22.69 4.82 -15.59
N LEU A 148 23.15 4.44 -16.79
CA LEU A 148 22.27 4.13 -17.93
C LEU A 148 21.36 2.93 -17.64
N GLU A 149 21.87 1.91 -16.95
CA GLU A 149 21.09 0.76 -16.51
C GLU A 149 19.98 1.18 -15.53
N LEU A 150 20.31 2.02 -14.55
CA LEU A 150 19.35 2.54 -13.57
C LEU A 150 18.32 3.47 -14.22
N GLU A 151 18.71 4.35 -15.13
CA GLU A 151 17.78 5.21 -15.89
C GLU A 151 16.79 4.39 -16.69
N SER A 152 17.26 3.35 -17.40
CA SER A 152 16.40 2.45 -18.16
C SER A 152 15.39 1.72 -17.27
N LEU A 153 15.83 1.21 -16.11
CA LEU A 153 14.94 0.56 -15.14
C LEU A 153 13.93 1.55 -14.52
N TYR A 154 14.36 2.79 -14.28
CA TYR A 154 13.49 3.83 -13.74
C TYR A 154 12.39 4.22 -14.75
N ASP A 155 12.74 4.40 -16.03
CA ASP A 155 11.77 4.71 -17.09
C ASP A 155 10.77 3.56 -17.30
N ILE A 156 11.23 2.31 -17.25
CA ILE A 156 10.35 1.14 -17.27
C ILE A 156 9.43 1.15 -16.06
N GLY A 157 9.96 1.41 -14.87
CA GLY A 157 9.19 1.49 -13.64
C GLY A 157 8.10 2.55 -13.68
N LEU A 158 8.41 3.74 -14.21
CA LEU A 158 7.43 4.82 -14.38
C LEU A 158 6.32 4.45 -15.36
N SER A 159 6.67 3.84 -16.49
CA SER A 159 5.69 3.38 -17.50
C SER A 159 4.72 2.37 -16.91
N ILE A 160 5.24 1.39 -16.18
CA ILE A 160 4.46 0.33 -15.52
C ILE A 160 3.61 0.91 -14.38
N ALA A 161 4.16 1.80 -13.56
CA ALA A 161 3.45 2.38 -12.41
C ALA A 161 2.31 3.34 -12.82
N ALA A 162 2.32 3.86 -14.05
CA ALA A 162 1.25 4.70 -14.59
C ALA A 162 0.00 3.89 -14.97
N THR A 163 0.12 2.58 -15.14
CA THR A 163 -0.97 1.69 -15.56
C THR A 163 -1.74 1.20 -14.33
N LEU A 164 -2.96 1.72 -14.15
CA LEU A 164 -3.82 1.40 -12.99
C LEU A 164 -4.75 0.21 -13.24
N ASN A 165 -4.85 -0.25 -14.49
CA ASN A 165 -5.60 -1.46 -14.86
C ASN A 165 -4.69 -2.68 -14.80
N VAL A 166 -5.05 -3.69 -14.01
CA VAL A 166 -4.22 -4.89 -13.79
C VAL A 166 -4.06 -5.70 -15.09
N ASP A 167 -5.06 -5.72 -15.98
CA ASP A 167 -4.97 -6.44 -17.25
C ASP A 167 -3.97 -5.78 -18.21
N GLU A 168 -4.05 -4.47 -18.38
CA GLU A 168 -3.11 -3.69 -19.18
C GLU A 168 -1.70 -3.76 -18.60
N LEU A 169 -1.60 -3.69 -17.27
CA LEU A 169 -0.33 -3.84 -16.55
C LEU A 169 0.31 -5.22 -16.81
N ALA A 170 -0.49 -6.29 -16.77
CA ALA A 170 0.00 -7.64 -17.04
C ALA A 170 0.56 -7.78 -18.47
N ASP A 171 -0.12 -7.22 -19.46
CA ASP A 171 0.32 -7.24 -20.85
C ASP A 171 1.63 -6.45 -21.04
N GLU A 172 1.75 -5.26 -20.45
CA GLU A 172 2.96 -4.44 -20.50
C GLU A 172 4.14 -5.13 -19.78
N VAL A 173 3.89 -5.72 -18.60
CA VAL A 173 4.89 -6.47 -17.83
C VAL A 173 5.46 -7.63 -18.65
N LEU A 174 4.61 -8.44 -19.29
CA LEU A 174 5.05 -9.56 -20.12
C LEU A 174 5.82 -9.07 -21.35
N PHE A 175 5.33 -8.03 -22.02
CA PHE A 175 6.02 -7.43 -23.16
C PHE A 175 7.43 -6.94 -22.79
N ARG A 176 7.57 -6.23 -21.66
CA ARG A 176 8.87 -5.74 -21.16
C ARG A 176 9.79 -6.88 -20.76
N MET A 177 9.25 -7.90 -20.09
CA MET A 177 10.03 -9.07 -19.69
C MET A 177 10.64 -9.78 -20.91
N ILE A 178 9.86 -9.99 -21.96
CA ILE A 178 10.33 -10.58 -23.23
C ILE A 178 11.38 -9.69 -23.89
N SER A 179 11.13 -8.37 -23.95
CA SER A 179 12.05 -7.42 -24.55
C SER A 179 13.40 -7.35 -23.82
N LEU A 180 13.40 -7.48 -22.50
CA LEU A 180 14.62 -7.45 -21.67
C LEU A 180 15.45 -8.72 -21.76
N THR A 181 14.82 -9.87 -22.01
CA THR A 181 15.47 -11.18 -21.88
C THR A 181 15.53 -11.95 -23.18
N ASN A 182 14.82 -11.48 -24.21
CA ASN A 182 14.61 -12.24 -25.45
C ASN A 182 14.01 -13.63 -25.19
N ALA A 183 13.13 -13.74 -24.19
CA ALA A 183 12.46 -14.99 -23.83
C ALA A 183 11.38 -15.37 -24.85
N GLY A 184 11.31 -16.62 -25.24
CA GLY A 184 10.27 -17.14 -26.14
C GLY A 184 8.91 -17.32 -25.46
N ARG A 185 8.89 -17.46 -24.13
CA ARG A 185 7.69 -17.60 -23.30
C ARG A 185 7.80 -16.78 -22.03
N ALA A 186 6.70 -16.17 -21.60
CA ALA A 186 6.62 -15.47 -20.33
C ALA A 186 5.24 -15.62 -19.70
N ALA A 187 5.16 -15.60 -18.38
CA ALA A 187 3.90 -15.68 -17.66
C ALA A 187 3.91 -14.84 -16.38
N LEU A 188 2.75 -14.33 -16.04
CA LEU A 188 2.44 -13.70 -14.76
C LEU A 188 1.45 -14.58 -14.02
N PHE A 189 1.84 -15.05 -12.86
CA PHE A 189 0.97 -15.72 -11.91
C PHE A 189 0.65 -14.77 -10.76
N LEU A 190 -0.60 -14.71 -10.36
CA LEU A 190 -1.04 -13.94 -9.18
C LEU A 190 -1.49 -14.90 -8.07
N ARG A 191 -1.25 -14.48 -6.83
CA ARG A 191 -1.63 -15.25 -5.66
C ARG A 191 -3.13 -15.21 -5.43
N ASP A 192 -3.73 -16.40 -5.24
CA ASP A 192 -5.12 -16.59 -4.82
C ASP A 192 -5.16 -17.58 -3.64
N GLY A 193 -5.26 -17.03 -2.43
CA GLY A 193 -5.11 -17.81 -1.19
C GLY A 193 -3.69 -18.37 -1.03
N ASP A 194 -3.59 -19.70 -0.98
CA ASP A 194 -2.33 -20.45 -0.84
C ASP A 194 -1.81 -21.01 -2.17
N GLN A 195 -2.34 -20.55 -3.31
CA GLN A 195 -1.92 -20.98 -4.64
C GLN A 195 -1.58 -19.80 -5.53
N PHE A 196 -0.80 -20.05 -6.58
CA PHE A 196 -0.56 -19.12 -7.67
C PHE A 196 -1.35 -19.55 -8.89
N LYS A 197 -2.24 -18.69 -9.38
CA LYS A 197 -3.01 -18.91 -10.61
C LYS A 197 -2.39 -18.16 -11.77
N LEU A 198 -2.33 -18.81 -12.93
CA LEU A 198 -1.93 -18.15 -14.17
C LEU A 198 -2.91 -17.00 -14.45
N TYR A 199 -2.40 -15.79 -14.47
CA TYR A 199 -3.19 -14.58 -14.75
C TYR A 199 -3.09 -14.20 -16.23
N ARG A 200 -1.85 -14.17 -16.75
CA ARG A 200 -1.57 -13.82 -18.13
C ARG A 200 -0.32 -14.56 -18.62
N ALA A 201 -0.29 -14.97 -19.89
CA ALA A 201 0.89 -15.57 -20.50
C ALA A 201 1.11 -15.03 -21.91
N PHE A 202 2.37 -14.93 -22.30
CA PHE A 202 2.82 -14.81 -23.68
C PHE A 202 3.33 -16.18 -24.12
N ASN A 203 2.71 -16.74 -25.13
CA ASN A 203 2.79 -18.14 -25.51
C ASN A 203 2.33 -19.10 -24.38
N ASP A 204 2.26 -20.39 -24.66
CA ASP A 204 1.76 -21.38 -23.72
C ASP A 204 2.76 -21.58 -22.57
N PHE A 205 2.29 -21.42 -21.33
CA PHE A 205 3.10 -21.59 -20.13
C PHE A 205 2.40 -22.55 -19.16
N PRO A 206 3.10 -23.59 -18.66
CA PRO A 206 2.48 -24.57 -17.78
C PRO A 206 2.08 -23.97 -16.43
N PRO A 207 1.02 -24.49 -15.78
CA PRO A 207 0.69 -24.10 -14.41
C PRO A 207 1.82 -24.49 -13.46
N LEU A 208 1.90 -23.79 -12.33
CA LEU A 208 2.83 -24.10 -11.24
C LEU A 208 2.31 -25.32 -10.48
N ASP A 209 3.19 -26.26 -10.15
CA ASP A 209 2.88 -27.33 -9.21
C ASP A 209 2.92 -26.83 -7.76
N ASP A 210 2.31 -27.59 -6.85
CA ASP A 210 2.19 -27.20 -5.44
C ASP A 210 3.55 -27.12 -4.72
N GLU A 211 4.52 -27.94 -5.09
CA GLU A 211 5.85 -27.95 -4.48
C GLU A 211 6.64 -26.69 -4.86
N LEU A 212 6.60 -26.33 -6.14
CA LEU A 212 7.23 -25.13 -6.68
C LEU A 212 6.55 -23.86 -6.14
N ALA A 213 5.22 -23.86 -6.05
CA ALA A 213 4.45 -22.78 -5.45
C ALA A 213 4.85 -22.55 -3.99
N ALA A 214 4.94 -23.59 -3.17
CA ALA A 214 5.38 -23.51 -1.77
C ALA A 214 6.81 -22.99 -1.65
N ARG A 215 7.71 -23.42 -2.54
CA ARG A 215 9.09 -22.92 -2.60
C ARG A 215 9.15 -21.44 -2.94
N LEU A 216 8.37 -20.98 -3.92
CA LEU A 216 8.32 -19.55 -4.33
C LEU A 216 7.67 -18.66 -3.26
N MET A 217 6.76 -19.20 -2.44
CA MET A 217 6.18 -18.47 -1.30
C MET A 217 7.18 -18.29 -0.17
N SER A 218 8.05 -19.26 0.06
CA SER A 218 9.00 -19.28 1.19
C SER A 218 10.37 -18.68 0.85
N SER A 219 10.75 -18.65 -0.44
CA SER A 219 12.06 -18.15 -0.88
C SER A 219 11.95 -16.69 -1.35
N PRO A 220 12.85 -15.81 -0.89
CA PRO A 220 12.94 -14.46 -1.43
C PRO A 220 13.62 -14.38 -2.80
N ASP A 221 14.27 -15.44 -3.25
CA ASP A 221 15.18 -15.41 -4.40
C ASP A 221 14.53 -16.01 -5.65
N ALA A 222 15.05 -15.60 -6.81
CA ALA A 222 14.68 -16.19 -8.08
C ALA A 222 15.01 -17.68 -8.11
N VAL A 223 14.11 -18.47 -8.68
CA VAL A 223 14.27 -19.92 -8.85
C VAL A 223 14.54 -20.22 -10.31
N THR A 224 15.60 -20.97 -10.61
CA THR A 224 15.90 -21.49 -11.95
C THR A 224 15.56 -22.96 -12.03
N LEU A 225 14.97 -23.37 -13.15
CA LEU A 225 14.59 -24.74 -13.46
C LEU A 225 15.22 -25.17 -14.78
N ASP A 226 15.20 -26.46 -15.06
CA ASP A 226 15.69 -27.07 -16.32
C ASP A 226 17.12 -26.63 -16.68
N GLY A 227 18.01 -26.58 -15.68
CA GLY A 227 19.40 -26.18 -15.90
C GLY A 227 19.59 -24.70 -16.26
N GLY A 228 18.61 -23.84 -15.94
CA GLY A 228 18.65 -22.41 -16.21
C GLY A 228 17.86 -21.97 -17.47
N LEU A 229 17.09 -22.86 -18.08
CA LEU A 229 16.24 -22.54 -19.23
C LEU A 229 14.92 -21.85 -18.82
N VAL A 230 14.51 -22.02 -17.56
CA VAL A 230 13.32 -21.36 -16.99
C VAL A 230 13.75 -20.57 -15.76
N VAL A 231 13.27 -19.36 -15.64
CA VAL A 231 13.45 -18.50 -14.47
C VAL A 231 12.09 -18.11 -13.90
N MET A 232 11.98 -18.16 -12.58
CA MET A 232 10.81 -17.73 -11.83
C MET A 232 11.21 -16.74 -10.77
N LEU A 233 10.55 -15.59 -10.78
CA LEU A 233 10.86 -14.44 -9.95
C LEU A 233 9.67 -14.14 -9.06
N PRO A 234 9.78 -14.29 -7.73
CA PRO A 234 8.70 -13.93 -6.82
C PRO A 234 8.49 -12.42 -6.83
N ILE A 235 7.25 -11.99 -7.02
CA ILE A 235 6.80 -10.60 -6.91
C ILE A 235 6.45 -10.37 -5.44
N LYS A 236 7.26 -9.54 -4.75
CA LYS A 236 7.13 -9.34 -3.31
C LYS A 236 6.29 -8.11 -3.00
N GLY A 237 5.14 -8.31 -2.37
CA GLY A 237 4.43 -7.25 -1.67
C GLY A 237 5.02 -6.96 -0.29
N ASN A 238 4.39 -6.06 0.46
CA ASN A 238 4.88 -5.62 1.77
C ASN A 238 5.03 -6.76 2.80
N ASN A 239 4.15 -7.76 2.81
CA ASN A 239 4.12 -8.82 3.83
C ASN A 239 4.19 -10.25 3.26
N ALA A 240 4.11 -10.42 1.95
CA ALA A 240 4.07 -11.74 1.33
C ALA A 240 4.38 -11.66 -0.17
N THR A 241 4.71 -12.80 -0.78
CA THR A 241 4.76 -12.94 -2.23
C THR A 241 3.34 -12.83 -2.80
N ILE A 242 3.10 -11.83 -3.67
CA ILE A 242 1.79 -11.52 -4.28
C ILE A 242 1.62 -12.13 -5.66
N GLY A 243 2.72 -12.58 -6.27
CA GLY A 243 2.72 -13.21 -7.58
C GLY A 243 4.07 -13.76 -7.95
N VAL A 244 4.17 -14.31 -9.15
CA VAL A 244 5.39 -14.85 -9.76
C VAL A 244 5.45 -14.41 -11.22
N LEU A 245 6.60 -13.84 -11.62
CA LEU A 245 6.95 -13.68 -13.03
C LEU A 245 7.78 -14.87 -13.47
N ALA A 246 7.44 -15.47 -14.61
CA ALA A 246 8.16 -16.58 -15.20
C ALA A 246 8.60 -16.25 -16.61
N ALA A 247 9.83 -16.61 -16.99
CA ALA A 247 10.33 -16.55 -18.35
C ALA A 247 11.03 -17.86 -18.71
N ALA A 248 10.91 -18.23 -19.98
CA ALA A 248 11.51 -19.47 -20.50
C ALA A 248 11.97 -19.30 -21.94
N ASP A 249 12.82 -20.24 -22.39
CA ASP A 249 13.28 -20.36 -23.77
C ASP A 249 13.95 -19.07 -24.29
N ARG A 250 14.97 -18.59 -23.58
CA ARG A 250 15.75 -17.44 -24.02
C ARG A 250 16.40 -17.68 -25.38
N GLU A 251 16.05 -16.88 -26.36
CA GLU A 251 16.60 -16.98 -27.71
C GLU A 251 18.00 -16.35 -27.79
N THR A 252 18.97 -17.12 -28.29
CA THR A 252 20.34 -16.69 -28.55
C THR A 252 20.70 -16.94 -29.99
N ARG A 253 21.86 -16.47 -30.45
CA ARG A 253 22.36 -16.73 -31.82
C ARG A 253 22.61 -18.22 -32.07
N GLU A 254 22.79 -19.02 -31.03
CA GLU A 254 23.09 -20.46 -31.09
C GLU A 254 21.88 -21.33 -30.79
N GLY A 255 20.68 -20.72 -30.60
CA GLY A 255 19.44 -21.39 -30.23
C GLY A 255 18.94 -21.00 -28.85
N VAL A 256 18.21 -21.89 -28.18
CA VAL A 256 17.71 -21.63 -26.82
C VAL A 256 18.86 -21.74 -25.82
N GLY A 257 19.08 -20.69 -25.05
CA GLY A 257 20.12 -20.56 -24.06
C GLY A 257 19.62 -20.35 -22.64
N THR A 258 20.54 -20.44 -21.67
CA THR A 258 20.25 -20.20 -20.25
C THR A 258 20.26 -18.71 -19.92
N PHE A 259 19.57 -18.32 -18.85
CA PHE A 259 19.60 -16.96 -18.31
C PHE A 259 20.91 -16.71 -17.57
N GLU A 260 21.59 -15.60 -17.89
CA GLU A 260 22.87 -15.22 -17.29
C GLU A 260 22.68 -14.52 -15.92
N PRO A 261 23.72 -14.54 -15.04
CA PRO A 261 23.63 -13.91 -13.72
C PRO A 261 23.28 -12.41 -13.75
N ASN A 262 23.76 -11.67 -14.76
CA ASN A 262 23.44 -10.25 -14.93
C ASN A 262 21.96 -10.07 -15.32
N GLU A 263 21.41 -10.92 -16.17
CA GLU A 263 19.99 -10.89 -16.54
C GLU A 263 19.11 -11.22 -15.34
N MET A 264 19.49 -12.21 -14.54
CA MET A 264 18.80 -12.57 -13.30
C MET A 264 18.69 -11.38 -12.33
N ARG A 265 19.74 -10.59 -12.23
CA ARG A 265 19.75 -9.39 -11.42
C ARG A 265 18.80 -8.32 -11.96
N LEU A 266 18.82 -8.05 -13.25
CA LEU A 266 17.91 -7.13 -13.93
C LEU A 266 16.44 -7.55 -13.75
N LEU A 267 16.16 -8.83 -13.96
CA LEU A 267 14.82 -9.39 -13.78
C LEU A 267 14.33 -9.28 -12.34
N SER A 268 15.21 -9.46 -11.35
CA SER A 268 14.85 -9.28 -9.94
C SER A 268 14.50 -7.83 -9.62
N LEU A 269 15.23 -6.87 -10.16
CA LEU A 269 14.91 -5.44 -10.03
C LEU A 269 13.58 -5.12 -10.75
N PHE A 270 13.36 -5.68 -11.93
CA PHE A 270 12.12 -5.54 -12.67
C PHE A 270 10.93 -6.12 -11.89
N ALA A 271 11.05 -7.33 -11.32
CA ALA A 271 10.01 -7.93 -10.48
C ALA A 271 9.63 -7.05 -9.27
N ASN A 272 10.59 -6.33 -8.69
CA ASN A 272 10.32 -5.37 -7.63
C ASN A 272 9.48 -4.17 -8.12
N GLN A 273 9.76 -3.66 -9.34
CA GLN A 273 8.94 -2.59 -9.94
C GLN A 273 7.52 -3.07 -10.26
N VAL A 274 7.40 -4.29 -10.77
CA VAL A 274 6.10 -4.94 -11.01
C VAL A 274 5.32 -5.11 -9.70
N ALA A 275 5.99 -5.45 -8.60
CA ALA A 275 5.36 -5.55 -7.29
C ALA A 275 4.70 -4.24 -6.86
N ILE A 276 5.43 -3.13 -6.98
CA ILE A 276 4.92 -1.79 -6.65
C ILE A 276 3.73 -1.43 -7.54
N ALA A 277 3.83 -1.69 -8.84
CA ALA A 277 2.76 -1.36 -9.79
C ALA A 277 1.48 -2.19 -9.55
N LEU A 278 1.61 -3.50 -9.31
CA LEU A 278 0.48 -4.37 -8.98
C LEU A 278 -0.21 -3.95 -7.68
N GLU A 279 0.56 -3.60 -6.65
CA GLU A 279 -0.01 -3.14 -5.37
C GLU A 279 -0.73 -1.80 -5.55
N ASN A 280 -0.16 -0.86 -6.32
CA ASN A 280 -0.80 0.42 -6.64
C ASN A 280 -2.10 0.22 -7.42
N ALA A 281 -2.10 -0.64 -8.45
CA ALA A 281 -3.29 -0.94 -9.25
C ALA A 281 -4.39 -1.59 -8.39
N ARG A 282 -4.03 -2.51 -7.48
CA ARG A 282 -4.94 -3.12 -6.53
C ARG A 282 -5.54 -2.10 -5.58
N LEU A 283 -4.70 -1.29 -4.92
CA LEU A 283 -5.16 -0.24 -3.99
C LEU A 283 -6.09 0.77 -4.68
N HIS A 284 -5.78 1.13 -5.92
CA HIS A 284 -6.63 2.02 -6.71
C HIS A 284 -8.00 1.41 -7.00
N ARG A 285 -8.05 0.14 -7.42
CA ARG A 285 -9.30 -0.59 -7.65
C ARG A 285 -10.13 -0.68 -6.37
N ASP A 286 -9.53 -1.08 -5.24
CA ASP A 286 -10.21 -1.19 -3.95
C ASP A 286 -10.78 0.18 -3.50
N ALA A 287 -10.04 1.28 -3.76
CA ALA A 287 -10.49 2.63 -3.48
C ALA A 287 -11.69 3.05 -4.35
N LEU A 288 -11.69 2.72 -5.65
CA LEU A 288 -12.81 2.99 -6.55
C LEU A 288 -14.05 2.20 -6.17
N GLU A 289 -13.93 0.91 -5.86
CA GLU A 289 -15.03 0.06 -5.41
C GLU A 289 -15.64 0.61 -4.12
N LYS A 290 -14.80 0.97 -3.13
CA LYS A 290 -15.26 1.59 -1.89
C LYS A 290 -15.97 2.94 -2.14
N GLN A 291 -15.46 3.75 -3.05
CA GLN A 291 -16.08 5.02 -3.41
C GLN A 291 -17.42 4.83 -4.11
N ALA A 292 -17.55 3.85 -5.01
CA ALA A 292 -18.81 3.51 -5.66
C ALA A 292 -19.86 3.05 -4.64
N MET A 293 -19.48 2.13 -3.74
CA MET A 293 -20.36 1.66 -2.67
C MET A 293 -20.80 2.79 -1.73
N GLN A 294 -19.88 3.71 -1.39
CA GLN A 294 -20.22 4.88 -0.56
C GLN A 294 -21.25 5.78 -1.25
N ARG A 295 -21.12 6.03 -2.55
CA ARG A 295 -22.10 6.83 -3.31
C ARG A 295 -23.49 6.18 -3.36
N GLU A 296 -23.54 4.86 -3.49
CA GLU A 296 -24.80 4.11 -3.45
C GLU A 296 -25.50 4.24 -2.09
N LEU A 297 -24.71 4.13 -1.00
CA LEU A 297 -25.22 4.32 0.36
C LEU A 297 -25.70 5.76 0.61
N ASP A 298 -24.98 6.77 0.14
CA ASP A 298 -25.37 8.18 0.27
C ASP A 298 -26.68 8.48 -0.49
N LEU A 299 -26.85 7.89 -1.68
CA LEU A 299 -28.09 7.99 -2.44
C LEU A 299 -29.27 7.34 -1.69
N ALA A 300 -29.06 6.13 -1.16
CA ALA A 300 -30.09 5.44 -0.38
C ALA A 300 -30.46 6.22 0.88
N ALA A 301 -29.49 6.81 1.58
CA ALA A 301 -29.73 7.67 2.73
C ALA A 301 -30.56 8.92 2.37
N THR A 302 -30.34 9.47 1.18
CA THR A 302 -31.14 10.60 0.68
C THR A 302 -32.58 10.19 0.41
N ILE A 303 -32.80 9.06 -0.26
CA ILE A 303 -34.12 8.52 -0.53
C ILE A 303 -34.85 8.22 0.79
N GLN A 304 -34.19 7.58 1.75
CA GLN A 304 -34.79 7.25 3.04
C GLN A 304 -35.20 8.50 3.83
N ARG A 305 -34.34 9.55 3.86
CA ARG A 305 -34.69 10.83 4.48
C ARG A 305 -35.91 11.50 3.85
N ASP A 306 -36.13 11.30 2.55
CA ASP A 306 -37.28 11.84 1.87
C ASP A 306 -38.59 11.09 2.20
N ILE A 307 -38.49 9.84 2.66
CA ILE A 307 -39.60 9.00 3.09
C ILE A 307 -40.03 9.33 4.54
N LEU A 308 -39.07 9.67 5.41
CA LEU A 308 -39.36 10.06 6.79
C LEU A 308 -40.15 11.37 6.84
N PRO A 309 -40.97 11.60 7.90
CA PRO A 309 -41.78 12.80 8.02
C PRO A 309 -40.90 14.07 7.96
N LYS A 310 -41.17 14.94 6.98
CA LYS A 310 -40.49 16.23 6.82
C LYS A 310 -41.01 17.31 7.79
N SER A 311 -42.22 17.10 8.29
CA SER A 311 -42.85 17.98 9.26
C SER A 311 -43.69 17.18 10.24
N ILE A 312 -43.67 17.60 11.50
CA ILE A 312 -44.54 17.08 12.53
C ILE A 312 -45.86 17.83 12.42
N PRO A 313 -47.05 17.15 12.50
CA PRO A 313 -48.33 17.81 12.50
C PRO A 313 -48.38 18.88 13.60
N ASN A 314 -48.89 20.06 13.23
CA ASN A 314 -49.13 21.13 14.21
C ASN A 314 -50.56 21.06 14.71
N VAL A 315 -50.77 20.22 15.71
CA VAL A 315 -52.09 19.94 16.24
C VAL A 315 -52.35 20.82 17.47
N GLU A 316 -53.42 21.61 17.45
CA GLU A 316 -53.84 22.43 18.57
C GLU A 316 -54.16 21.56 19.79
N GLY A 317 -53.61 21.90 20.97
CA GLY A 317 -53.79 21.09 22.17
C GLY A 317 -52.97 19.80 22.25
N LEU A 318 -52.21 19.44 21.21
CA LEU A 318 -51.35 18.24 21.20
C LEU A 318 -49.97 18.52 20.60
N PRO A 319 -49.09 19.30 21.27
CA PRO A 319 -47.73 19.47 20.82
C PRO A 319 -47.00 18.12 20.74
N ILE A 320 -46.28 17.91 19.63
CA ILE A 320 -45.54 16.70 19.31
C ILE A 320 -44.08 17.07 19.02
N LYS A 321 -43.16 16.23 19.44
CA LYS A 321 -41.72 16.33 19.08
C LYS A 321 -41.22 14.95 18.70
N SER A 322 -40.37 14.89 17.66
CA SER A 322 -39.59 13.69 17.33
C SER A 322 -38.11 13.99 17.22
N PHE A 323 -37.34 12.98 17.50
CA PHE A 323 -35.90 12.91 17.26
C PHE A 323 -35.61 11.57 16.58
N SER A 324 -34.78 11.56 15.57
CA SER A 324 -34.31 10.34 14.93
C SER A 324 -32.87 10.53 14.45
N CYS A 325 -32.00 9.61 14.85
CA CYS A 325 -30.57 9.60 14.53
C CYS A 325 -30.16 8.18 14.11
N PRO A 326 -29.89 7.93 12.82
CA PRO A 326 -29.45 6.63 12.37
C PRO A 326 -28.01 6.35 12.83
N ALA A 327 -27.69 5.10 13.18
CA ALA A 327 -26.34 4.66 13.56
C ALA A 327 -25.38 4.59 12.38
N LYS A 328 -25.92 4.41 11.15
CA LYS A 328 -25.16 4.37 9.90
C LYS A 328 -25.77 5.34 8.88
N GLN A 329 -25.30 5.28 7.63
CA GLN A 329 -25.84 6.11 6.55
C GLN A 329 -27.34 5.90 6.33
N VAL A 330 -27.80 4.67 6.51
CA VAL A 330 -29.23 4.29 6.42
C VAL A 330 -29.62 3.51 7.66
N GLY A 331 -30.83 3.74 8.15
CA GLY A 331 -31.38 3.13 9.36
C GLY A 331 -32.49 2.10 9.10
N GLY A 332 -32.80 1.29 10.12
CA GLY A 332 -33.97 0.41 10.21
C GLY A 332 -35.19 1.08 10.82
N ASP A 333 -34.96 2.16 11.57
CA ASP A 333 -36.03 2.88 12.26
C ASP A 333 -36.95 3.63 11.29
N TYR A 334 -38.23 3.58 11.58
CA TYR A 334 -39.27 4.33 10.89
C TYR A 334 -40.24 4.96 11.88
N HIS A 335 -40.62 6.21 11.66
CA HIS A 335 -41.71 6.86 12.39
C HIS A 335 -42.63 7.62 11.44
N ALA A 336 -43.89 7.77 11.83
CA ALA A 336 -44.86 8.47 11.04
C ALA A 336 -45.96 9.10 11.92
N PHE A 337 -46.63 10.08 11.33
CA PHE A 337 -47.73 10.83 11.95
C PHE A 337 -48.93 10.87 10.99
N PHE A 338 -50.14 10.63 11.53
CA PHE A 338 -51.37 10.74 10.78
C PHE A 338 -52.35 11.57 11.60
N GLU A 339 -52.96 12.56 10.97
CA GLU A 339 -53.97 13.42 11.58
C GLU A 339 -55.28 13.23 10.80
N ARG A 340 -56.32 12.92 11.51
CA ARG A 340 -57.67 12.82 10.96
C ARG A 340 -58.65 13.33 12.00
N ASP A 341 -59.34 14.43 11.68
CA ASP A 341 -60.28 15.10 12.58
C ASP A 341 -59.63 15.34 13.97
N GLU A 342 -60.22 14.82 15.05
CA GLU A 342 -59.72 14.96 16.42
C GLU A 342 -58.73 13.86 16.83
N VAL A 343 -58.43 12.90 15.92
CA VAL A 343 -57.55 11.77 16.21
C VAL A 343 -56.19 11.97 15.58
N VAL A 344 -55.15 11.81 16.39
CA VAL A 344 -53.74 11.85 15.92
C VAL A 344 -53.08 10.52 16.21
N THR A 345 -52.56 9.89 15.16
CA THR A 345 -51.83 8.63 15.28
C THR A 345 -50.34 8.86 15.16
N LEU A 346 -49.59 8.30 16.10
CA LEU A 346 -48.12 8.22 16.13
C LEU A 346 -47.70 6.78 15.90
N LEU A 347 -46.66 6.58 15.14
CA LEU A 347 -46.12 5.26 14.82
C LEU A 347 -44.59 5.30 14.94
N VAL A 348 -44.04 4.29 15.63
CA VAL A 348 -42.58 3.97 15.62
C VAL A 348 -42.45 2.50 15.30
N ALA A 349 -41.49 2.18 14.44
CA ALA A 349 -41.17 0.82 14.02
C ALA A 349 -39.67 0.67 13.82
N ASP A 350 -39.17 -0.53 14.10
CA ASP A 350 -37.80 -0.92 13.78
C ASP A 350 -37.80 -2.19 12.92
N VAL A 351 -37.06 -2.13 11.83
CA VAL A 351 -36.95 -3.19 10.83
C VAL A 351 -35.74 -4.06 11.15
N SER A 352 -35.96 -5.35 11.33
CA SER A 352 -34.91 -6.33 11.62
C SER A 352 -33.79 -6.32 10.61
N GLY A 353 -32.54 -6.12 11.10
CA GLY A 353 -31.30 -6.08 10.31
C GLY A 353 -30.79 -4.65 10.09
N LYS A 354 -29.60 -4.53 9.54
CA LYS A 354 -28.88 -3.24 9.44
C LYS A 354 -28.48 -2.96 7.99
N SER A 355 -28.34 -1.68 7.66
CA SER A 355 -27.87 -1.21 6.35
C SER A 355 -28.94 -1.32 5.22
N MET A 356 -28.50 -1.43 3.96
CA MET A 356 -29.34 -1.36 2.75
C MET A 356 -30.60 -2.25 2.76
N PRO A 357 -30.55 -3.55 3.18
CA PRO A 357 -31.75 -4.38 3.19
C PRO A 357 -32.85 -3.88 4.15
N ALA A 358 -32.46 -3.32 5.30
CA ALA A 358 -33.43 -2.73 6.24
C ALA A 358 -34.02 -1.45 5.66
N ALA A 359 -33.23 -0.57 5.06
CA ALA A 359 -33.73 0.66 4.42
C ALA A 359 -34.72 0.42 3.30
N LEU A 360 -34.55 -0.64 2.51
CA LEU A 360 -35.54 -1.04 1.47
C LEU A 360 -36.85 -1.51 2.09
N LEU A 361 -36.78 -2.26 3.19
CA LEU A 361 -37.97 -2.70 3.89
C LEU A 361 -38.69 -1.55 4.59
N VAL A 362 -37.99 -0.54 5.11
CA VAL A 362 -38.55 0.73 5.60
C VAL A 362 -39.34 1.42 4.50
N SER A 363 -38.82 1.45 3.26
CA SER A 363 -39.54 2.06 2.13
C SER A 363 -40.85 1.33 1.80
N ALA A 364 -40.81 -0.01 1.84
CA ALA A 364 -42.02 -0.83 1.64
C ALA A 364 -43.03 -0.66 2.79
N LEU A 365 -42.53 -0.61 4.04
CA LEU A 365 -43.35 -0.33 5.23
C LEU A 365 -44.01 1.04 5.13
N HIS A 366 -43.25 2.08 4.76
CA HIS A 366 -43.82 3.43 4.56
C HIS A 366 -44.99 3.42 3.57
N ALA A 367 -44.77 2.82 2.38
CA ALA A 367 -45.83 2.76 1.36
C ALA A 367 -47.07 2.03 1.87
N ALA A 368 -46.92 0.90 2.56
CA ALA A 368 -48.00 0.14 3.12
C ALA A 368 -48.76 0.91 4.22
N VAL A 369 -48.01 1.55 5.13
CA VAL A 369 -48.58 2.36 6.21
C VAL A 369 -49.36 3.54 5.65
N GLN A 370 -48.84 4.27 4.67
CA GLN A 370 -49.53 5.39 4.02
C GLN A 370 -50.85 4.95 3.39
N LEU A 371 -50.89 3.80 2.72
CA LEU A 371 -52.11 3.27 2.11
C LEU A 371 -53.15 2.83 3.15
N LEU A 372 -52.71 2.18 4.24
CA LEU A 372 -53.62 1.68 5.27
C LEU A 372 -54.24 2.79 6.11
N PHE A 373 -53.48 3.86 6.37
CA PHE A 373 -54.01 5.04 7.09
C PHE A 373 -54.77 6.02 6.18
N ALA A 374 -54.79 5.81 4.86
CA ALA A 374 -55.69 6.56 3.97
C ALA A 374 -57.17 6.26 4.21
N GLU A 375 -57.48 5.09 4.75
CA GLU A 375 -58.84 4.67 5.14
C GLU A 375 -58.96 4.70 6.67
N GLU A 376 -60.21 4.80 7.16
CA GLU A 376 -60.52 4.66 8.57
C GLU A 376 -60.50 3.20 8.97
N ARG A 377 -59.54 2.84 9.83
CA ARG A 377 -59.32 1.47 10.31
C ARG A 377 -58.87 1.49 11.76
N GLU A 378 -59.26 0.45 12.51
CA GLU A 378 -58.70 0.23 13.83
C GLU A 378 -57.18 -0.12 13.75
N LEU A 379 -56.38 0.29 14.74
CA LEU A 379 -54.96 0.02 14.80
C LEU A 379 -54.64 -1.48 14.72
N GLY A 380 -55.47 -2.34 15.34
CA GLY A 380 -55.30 -3.79 15.27
C GLY A 380 -55.46 -4.35 13.86
N ASP A 381 -56.40 -3.82 13.08
CA ASP A 381 -56.58 -4.19 11.68
C ASP A 381 -55.42 -3.72 10.82
N VAL A 382 -54.95 -2.48 11.03
CA VAL A 382 -53.75 -1.95 10.36
C VAL A 382 -52.55 -2.87 10.60
N ALA A 383 -52.24 -3.22 11.86
CA ALA A 383 -51.16 -4.12 12.21
C ALA A 383 -51.32 -5.52 11.58
N THR A 384 -52.57 -6.03 11.53
CA THR A 384 -52.89 -7.34 10.94
C THR A 384 -52.64 -7.34 9.43
N GLU A 385 -53.04 -6.28 8.72
CA GLU A 385 -52.77 -6.16 7.27
C GLU A 385 -51.28 -5.93 6.99
N LEU A 386 -50.60 -5.08 7.78
CA LEU A 386 -49.14 -4.91 7.69
C LEU A 386 -48.42 -6.25 7.85
N ASN A 387 -48.83 -7.07 8.82
CA ASN A 387 -48.24 -8.39 9.03
C ASN A 387 -48.36 -9.28 7.78
N LYS A 388 -49.48 -9.31 7.12
CA LYS A 388 -49.69 -10.09 5.88
C LYS A 388 -48.79 -9.60 4.75
N HIS A 389 -48.67 -8.28 4.61
CA HIS A 389 -47.83 -7.67 3.58
C HIS A 389 -46.35 -7.90 3.84
N ILE A 390 -45.86 -7.62 5.04
CA ILE A 390 -44.47 -7.81 5.43
C ILE A 390 -44.08 -9.28 5.28
N HIS A 391 -44.87 -10.22 5.81
CA HIS A 391 -44.61 -11.66 5.68
C HIS A 391 -44.53 -12.13 4.22
N ARG A 392 -45.29 -11.53 3.30
CA ARG A 392 -45.25 -11.86 1.87
C ARG A 392 -44.06 -11.28 1.13
N TRP A 393 -43.59 -10.08 1.51
CA TRP A 393 -42.57 -9.33 0.79
C TRP A 393 -41.17 -9.52 1.37
N SER A 394 -41.06 -9.87 2.66
CA SER A 394 -39.76 -10.05 3.28
C SER A 394 -39.17 -11.42 2.96
N ALA A 395 -37.84 -11.47 2.84
CA ALA A 395 -37.13 -12.73 2.83
C ALA A 395 -37.26 -13.48 4.15
N GLU A 396 -37.05 -14.79 4.17
CA GLU A 396 -37.03 -15.59 5.39
C GLU A 396 -36.21 -14.90 6.49
N ASN A 397 -36.81 -14.81 7.69
CA ASN A 397 -36.24 -14.19 8.90
C ASN A 397 -36.19 -12.64 8.92
N LYS A 398 -36.98 -11.94 8.11
CA LYS A 398 -37.15 -10.49 8.26
C LYS A 398 -38.51 -10.17 8.89
N PHE A 399 -38.48 -9.27 9.86
CA PHE A 399 -39.70 -8.83 10.58
C PHE A 399 -39.55 -7.34 10.95
N VAL A 400 -40.65 -6.76 11.41
CA VAL A 400 -40.68 -5.37 11.87
C VAL A 400 -41.30 -5.35 13.26
N THR A 401 -40.64 -4.74 14.22
CA THR A 401 -41.28 -4.39 15.50
C THR A 401 -42.04 -3.08 15.32
N LEU A 402 -43.23 -2.98 15.89
CA LEU A 402 -44.13 -1.87 15.61
C LEU A 402 -44.90 -1.44 16.86
N ALA A 403 -44.87 -0.15 17.19
CA ALA A 403 -45.75 0.49 18.16
C ALA A 403 -46.56 1.59 17.47
N MET A 404 -47.86 1.55 17.61
CA MET A 404 -48.83 2.55 17.11
C MET A 404 -49.69 3.05 18.27
N VAL A 405 -49.92 4.34 18.26
CA VAL A 405 -50.76 5.01 19.28
C VAL A 405 -51.65 6.04 18.59
N SER A 406 -52.93 5.98 18.84
CA SER A 406 -53.93 6.98 18.38
C SER A 406 -54.49 7.72 19.58
N ILE A 407 -54.40 9.02 19.58
CA ILE A 407 -54.88 9.93 20.62
C ILE A 407 -56.16 10.58 20.10
N ASP A 408 -57.28 10.30 20.74
CA ASP A 408 -58.57 10.96 20.50
C ASP A 408 -58.74 12.11 21.51
N ARG A 409 -58.68 13.33 20.98
CA ARG A 409 -58.74 14.56 21.80
C ARG A 409 -60.13 14.89 22.30
N GLU A 410 -61.17 14.45 21.57
CA GLU A 410 -62.56 14.66 21.97
C GLU A 410 -62.98 13.70 23.08
N GLN A 411 -62.60 12.41 22.96
CA GLN A 411 -62.92 11.38 23.94
C GLN A 411 -61.94 11.30 25.11
N GLU A 412 -60.85 12.05 25.06
CA GLU A 412 -59.72 12.01 26.03
C GLU A 412 -59.21 10.56 26.25
N THR A 413 -59.02 9.82 25.15
CA THR A 413 -58.57 8.44 25.18
C THR A 413 -57.38 8.21 24.26
N ILE A 414 -56.60 7.19 24.60
CA ILE A 414 -55.48 6.70 23.79
C ILE A 414 -55.76 5.24 23.40
N GLU A 415 -55.65 4.94 22.15
CA GLU A 415 -55.65 3.58 21.63
C GLU A 415 -54.25 3.18 21.24
N PHE A 416 -53.88 1.92 21.43
CA PHE A 416 -52.54 1.47 21.07
C PHE A 416 -52.47 0.02 20.62
N VAL A 417 -51.49 -0.28 19.78
CA VAL A 417 -51.01 -1.61 19.41
C VAL A 417 -49.51 -1.64 19.55
N ASN A 418 -48.98 -2.64 20.26
CA ASN A 418 -47.57 -2.92 20.32
C ASN A 418 -47.33 -4.35 19.81
N ALA A 419 -46.74 -4.44 18.61
CA ALA A 419 -46.46 -5.68 17.89
C ALA A 419 -44.97 -6.03 18.00
N GLY A 420 -44.59 -6.60 19.14
CA GLY A 420 -43.22 -7.04 19.40
C GLY A 420 -42.19 -5.94 19.56
N HIS A 421 -42.62 -4.70 19.69
CA HIS A 421 -41.74 -3.56 19.92
C HIS A 421 -41.40 -3.44 21.41
N ASN A 422 -40.31 -2.75 21.77
CA ASN A 422 -39.97 -2.45 23.15
C ASN A 422 -41.16 -1.75 23.86
N PRO A 423 -41.24 -1.83 25.21
CA PRO A 423 -42.33 -1.21 25.95
C PRO A 423 -42.32 0.31 25.76
N GLN A 424 -43.48 0.91 25.47
CA GLN A 424 -43.65 2.36 25.34
C GLN A 424 -44.23 2.94 26.63
N TYR A 425 -44.11 4.25 26.84
CA TYR A 425 -44.55 4.88 28.08
C TYR A 425 -45.69 5.85 27.86
N ILE A 426 -46.68 5.77 28.74
CA ILE A 426 -47.73 6.79 28.94
C ILE A 426 -47.61 7.35 30.34
N VAL A 427 -47.76 8.65 30.47
CA VAL A 427 -47.73 9.33 31.77
C VAL A 427 -49.05 10.09 31.95
N CYS A 428 -49.80 9.66 32.96
CA CYS A 428 -51.09 10.25 33.32
C CYS A 428 -51.07 10.57 34.80
N ASP A 429 -51.47 11.78 35.17
CA ASP A 429 -51.52 12.26 36.58
C ASP A 429 -50.23 12.00 37.37
N GLY A 430 -49.07 12.09 36.68
CA GLY A 430 -47.74 11.83 37.26
C GLY A 430 -47.38 10.36 37.43
N VAL A 431 -48.27 9.45 37.02
CA VAL A 431 -48.02 7.99 37.05
C VAL A 431 -47.53 7.53 35.69
N ILE A 432 -46.36 6.82 35.68
CA ILE A 432 -45.81 6.23 34.48
C ILE A 432 -46.40 4.82 34.33
N GLU A 433 -47.10 4.57 33.24
CA GLU A 433 -47.61 3.27 32.85
C GLU A 433 -46.87 2.80 31.57
N THR A 434 -46.61 1.49 31.50
CA THR A 434 -45.89 0.87 30.39
C THR A 434 -46.90 0.24 29.41
N LEU A 435 -46.86 0.63 28.14
CA LEU A 435 -47.62 0.03 27.06
C LEU A 435 -46.84 -1.18 26.49
N LYS A 436 -47.00 -2.33 27.13
CA LYS A 436 -46.25 -3.58 26.80
C LYS A 436 -46.73 -4.16 25.48
N SER A 437 -45.81 -4.89 24.83
CA SER A 437 -46.12 -5.71 23.66
C SER A 437 -47.19 -6.77 24.01
N HIS A 438 -48.16 -6.92 23.12
CA HIS A 438 -49.23 -7.93 23.23
C HIS A 438 -49.42 -8.72 21.93
N GLY A 439 -48.42 -8.68 21.04
CA GLY A 439 -48.33 -9.43 19.79
C GLY A 439 -46.90 -9.70 19.38
N LEU A 440 -46.71 -10.65 18.47
CA LEU A 440 -45.38 -10.88 17.85
C LEU A 440 -45.04 -9.72 16.91
N PRO A 441 -43.74 -9.48 16.61
CA PRO A 441 -43.38 -8.57 15.52
C PRO A 441 -44.09 -8.91 14.22
N VAL A 442 -44.46 -7.90 13.43
CA VAL A 442 -45.11 -8.09 12.15
C VAL A 442 -44.20 -8.77 11.15
N GLY A 443 -44.73 -9.72 10.39
CA GLY A 443 -43.97 -10.48 9.39
C GLY A 443 -43.46 -11.86 9.84
N ILE A 444 -43.44 -12.17 11.15
CA ILE A 444 -42.96 -13.46 11.66
C ILE A 444 -43.90 -14.60 11.27
N LEU A 445 -45.19 -14.48 11.61
CA LEU A 445 -46.21 -15.49 11.30
C LEU A 445 -47.28 -14.94 10.35
N PRO A 446 -47.67 -15.67 9.31
CA PRO A 446 -48.59 -15.14 8.26
C PRO A 446 -49.98 -14.77 8.77
N ASN A 447 -50.45 -15.39 9.82
CA ASN A 447 -51.83 -15.26 10.32
C ASN A 447 -51.88 -14.57 11.70
N SER A 448 -50.86 -13.83 12.10
CA SER A 448 -50.89 -13.05 13.34
C SER A 448 -52.01 -12.01 13.27
N ARG A 449 -52.76 -11.90 14.38
CA ARG A 449 -53.78 -10.88 14.57
C ARG A 449 -53.41 -10.00 15.74
N TYR A 450 -53.70 -8.72 15.63
CA TYR A 450 -53.40 -7.71 16.65
C TYR A 450 -54.72 -7.07 17.11
N MET A 451 -54.79 -6.78 18.40
CA MET A 451 -55.98 -6.16 18.99
C MET A 451 -55.61 -4.75 19.46
N THR A 452 -56.51 -3.82 19.22
CA THR A 452 -56.41 -2.47 19.75
C THR A 452 -56.72 -2.49 21.25
N GLN A 453 -55.83 -1.89 22.04
CA GLN A 453 -56.10 -1.64 23.45
C GLN A 453 -56.38 -0.15 23.66
N ARG A 454 -57.25 0.19 24.64
CA ARG A 454 -57.66 1.56 24.93
C ARG A 454 -57.39 1.90 26.39
N ARG A 455 -56.98 3.16 26.66
CA ARG A 455 -56.75 3.73 27.98
C ARG A 455 -57.30 5.16 28.03
N PRO A 456 -57.69 5.67 29.23
CA PRO A 456 -57.89 7.10 29.43
C PRO A 456 -56.62 7.90 29.14
N PHE A 457 -56.77 9.07 28.54
CA PHE A 457 -55.67 9.99 28.26
C PHE A 457 -56.11 11.44 28.51
N PRO A 458 -56.32 11.80 29.80
CA PRO A 458 -56.82 13.12 30.14
C PRO A 458 -55.78 14.20 29.80
N LYS A 459 -56.25 15.47 29.74
CA LYS A 459 -55.40 16.63 29.55
C LYS A 459 -54.31 16.67 30.61
N GLY A 460 -53.07 16.97 30.21
CA GLY A 460 -51.87 16.91 31.06
C GLY A 460 -51.03 15.63 30.80
N SER A 461 -51.67 14.58 30.27
CA SER A 461 -50.98 13.32 29.96
C SER A 461 -49.99 13.50 28.79
N PHE A 462 -48.97 12.64 28.75
CA PHE A 462 -48.10 12.52 27.59
C PHE A 462 -47.72 11.07 27.32
N VAL A 463 -47.33 10.80 26.08
CA VAL A 463 -46.85 9.49 25.60
C VAL A 463 -45.46 9.63 25.03
N VAL A 464 -44.63 8.61 25.26
CA VAL A 464 -43.27 8.50 24.70
C VAL A 464 -43.15 7.19 23.96
N LEU A 465 -42.94 7.27 22.66
CA LEU A 465 -42.54 6.17 21.81
C LEU A 465 -41.05 6.27 21.52
N TYR A 466 -40.36 5.14 21.54
CA TYR A 466 -38.93 5.11 21.30
C TYR A 466 -38.48 3.76 20.72
N SER A 467 -37.39 3.72 19.96
CA SER A 467 -36.76 2.48 19.52
C SER A 467 -35.73 1.94 20.54
N ASP A 468 -35.38 0.66 20.39
CA ASP A 468 -34.47 -0.04 21.32
C ASP A 468 -33.06 0.60 21.37
N GLY A 469 -32.58 1.24 20.30
CA GLY A 469 -31.32 1.96 20.32
C GLY A 469 -31.20 3.08 21.38
N ILE A 470 -32.31 3.46 22.05
CA ILE A 470 -32.30 4.33 23.23
C ILE A 470 -31.89 3.55 24.47
N THR A 471 -32.55 2.41 24.75
CA THR A 471 -32.31 1.60 25.96
C THR A 471 -31.12 0.68 25.85
N GLU A 472 -30.78 0.24 24.64
CA GLU A 472 -29.61 -0.58 24.33
C GLU A 472 -28.34 0.24 24.01
N ALA A 473 -28.39 1.57 24.16
CA ALA A 473 -27.21 2.42 24.04
C ALA A 473 -26.16 2.01 25.06
N GLU A 474 -24.98 1.62 24.58
CA GLU A 474 -23.87 1.16 25.44
C GLU A 474 -22.92 2.30 25.82
N ASN A 475 -22.33 2.18 27.02
CA ASN A 475 -21.22 3.00 27.44
C ASN A 475 -19.88 2.36 27.03
N VAL A 476 -18.75 3.00 27.35
CA VAL A 476 -17.39 2.48 27.06
C VAL A 476 -17.06 1.19 27.83
N ALA A 477 -17.80 0.85 28.89
CA ALA A 477 -17.66 -0.38 29.65
C ALA A 477 -18.51 -1.54 29.08
N GLY A 478 -19.44 -1.23 28.16
CA GLY A 478 -20.36 -2.20 27.58
C GLY A 478 -21.67 -2.37 28.38
N ASP A 479 -21.96 -1.49 29.34
CA ASP A 479 -23.25 -1.47 30.03
C ASP A 479 -24.28 -0.77 29.16
N GLU A 480 -25.54 -1.22 29.18
CA GLU A 480 -26.66 -0.61 28.47
C GLU A 480 -27.33 0.50 29.30
N PHE A 481 -27.96 1.46 28.61
CA PHE A 481 -28.71 2.54 29.24
C PHE A 481 -29.90 2.05 30.04
N GLU A 482 -30.61 1.06 29.53
CA GLU A 482 -31.74 0.38 30.11
C GLU A 482 -33.00 1.25 30.38
N ASN A 483 -34.11 0.60 30.67
CA ASN A 483 -35.40 1.24 30.92
C ASN A 483 -35.40 2.10 32.20
N ASP A 484 -34.73 1.66 33.23
CA ASP A 484 -34.69 2.35 34.56
C ASP A 484 -34.20 3.79 34.44
N ARG A 485 -33.15 4.03 33.63
CA ARG A 485 -32.61 5.37 33.40
C ARG A 485 -33.55 6.23 32.55
N LEU A 486 -34.21 5.61 31.55
CA LEU A 486 -35.22 6.30 30.75
C LEU A 486 -36.39 6.73 31.63
N GLU A 487 -36.95 5.85 32.47
CA GLU A 487 -37.99 6.21 33.42
C GLU A 487 -37.60 7.30 34.40
N ALA A 488 -36.35 7.30 34.88
CA ALA A 488 -35.84 8.36 35.74
C ALA A 488 -35.91 9.74 35.02
N VAL A 489 -35.48 9.81 33.76
CA VAL A 489 -35.58 11.04 32.95
C VAL A 489 -37.04 11.46 32.78
N LEU A 490 -37.97 10.55 32.58
CA LEU A 490 -39.39 10.87 32.46
C LEU A 490 -39.98 11.41 33.75
N ARG A 491 -39.62 10.80 34.91
CA ARG A 491 -40.08 11.28 36.26
C ARG A 491 -39.59 12.68 36.57
N GLU A 492 -38.36 13.01 36.19
CA GLU A 492 -37.76 14.34 36.40
C GLU A 492 -38.39 15.42 35.50
N ASN A 493 -39.06 15.03 34.42
CA ASN A 493 -39.55 15.96 33.40
C ASN A 493 -41.08 15.81 33.17
N ILE A 494 -41.83 15.40 34.19
CA ILE A 494 -43.29 15.13 34.09
C ILE A 494 -44.05 16.36 33.56
N ASP A 495 -43.70 17.57 33.96
CA ASP A 495 -44.39 18.80 33.56
C ASP A 495 -43.74 19.51 32.35
N ALA A 496 -42.71 18.91 31.75
CA ALA A 496 -41.97 19.56 30.68
C ALA A 496 -42.69 19.44 29.33
N ALA A 497 -42.42 20.38 28.43
CA ALA A 497 -42.92 20.31 27.04
C ALA A 497 -42.27 19.11 26.26
N PRO A 498 -42.94 18.54 25.28
CA PRO A 498 -42.41 17.39 24.48
C PRO A 498 -41.02 17.62 23.94
N ALA A 499 -40.71 18.82 23.49
CA ALA A 499 -39.38 19.15 23.00
C ALA A 499 -38.30 18.98 24.09
N VAL A 500 -38.60 19.45 25.32
CA VAL A 500 -37.66 19.35 26.47
C VAL A 500 -37.48 17.89 26.89
N ILE A 501 -38.57 17.08 26.92
CA ILE A 501 -38.53 15.66 27.26
C ILE A 501 -37.65 14.93 26.23
N CYS A 502 -37.88 15.13 24.94
CA CYS A 502 -37.11 14.53 23.86
C CYS A 502 -35.62 14.89 23.95
N ASP A 503 -35.29 16.17 24.12
CA ASP A 503 -33.90 16.64 24.23
C ASP A 503 -33.20 16.10 25.50
N ARG A 504 -33.95 15.95 26.61
CA ARG A 504 -33.42 15.37 27.85
C ARG A 504 -33.13 13.87 27.74
N ILE A 505 -33.99 13.12 27.07
CA ILE A 505 -33.73 11.70 26.80
C ILE A 505 -32.47 11.57 25.93
N ALA A 506 -32.39 12.31 24.82
CA ALA A 506 -31.23 12.26 23.91
C ALA A 506 -29.94 12.66 24.63
N ALA A 507 -29.94 13.72 25.43
CA ALA A 507 -28.79 14.16 26.21
C ALA A 507 -28.37 13.17 27.30
N ALA A 508 -29.33 12.49 27.93
CA ALA A 508 -29.03 11.46 28.94
C ALA A 508 -28.36 10.23 28.31
N VAL A 509 -28.83 9.79 27.15
CA VAL A 509 -28.22 8.70 26.38
C VAL A 509 -26.79 9.07 25.92
N GLU A 510 -26.61 10.27 25.36
CA GLU A 510 -25.28 10.74 24.91
C GLU A 510 -24.28 10.85 26.07
N SER A 511 -24.75 11.40 27.21
CA SER A 511 -23.93 11.50 28.43
C SER A 511 -23.55 10.13 28.98
N PHE A 512 -24.47 9.17 28.96
CA PHE A 512 -24.21 7.79 29.41
C PHE A 512 -23.22 7.07 28.50
N ALA A 513 -23.39 7.19 27.17
CA ALA A 513 -22.50 6.59 26.18
C ALA A 513 -21.05 7.08 26.32
N SER A 514 -20.84 8.33 26.80
CA SER A 514 -19.50 8.87 27.11
C SER A 514 -18.48 8.70 25.97
N GLY A 515 -18.93 8.84 24.71
CA GLY A 515 -18.10 8.69 23.53
C GLY A 515 -18.03 7.26 22.94
N ALA A 516 -18.74 6.31 23.49
CA ALA A 516 -18.93 5.00 22.84
C ALA A 516 -19.70 5.19 21.51
N PRO A 517 -19.35 4.44 20.46
CA PRO A 517 -20.03 4.56 19.16
C PRO A 517 -21.46 4.09 19.24
N GLN A 518 -22.38 4.82 18.61
CA GLN A 518 -23.78 4.41 18.47
C GLN A 518 -23.86 3.11 17.65
N LYS A 519 -24.50 2.08 18.21
CA LYS A 519 -24.62 0.74 17.61
C LYS A 519 -25.94 0.52 16.88
N ASP A 520 -27.01 1.20 17.28
CA ASP A 520 -28.33 1.10 16.68
C ASP A 520 -29.00 2.46 16.49
N ASP A 521 -30.02 2.49 15.64
CA ASP A 521 -30.79 3.69 15.32
C ASP A 521 -31.54 4.19 16.57
N GLN A 522 -31.58 5.48 16.78
CA GLN A 522 -32.22 6.11 17.92
C GLN A 522 -33.40 6.94 17.45
N THR A 523 -34.60 6.54 17.83
CA THR A 523 -35.83 7.27 17.53
C THR A 523 -36.62 7.53 18.78
N ILE A 524 -37.12 8.75 18.97
CA ILE A 524 -37.95 9.20 20.08
C ILE A 524 -39.09 10.02 19.51
N VAL A 525 -40.32 9.75 19.93
CA VAL A 525 -41.50 10.56 19.64
C VAL A 525 -42.23 10.83 20.94
N VAL A 526 -42.47 12.11 21.24
CA VAL A 526 -43.18 12.56 22.44
C VAL A 526 -44.38 13.41 22.03
N ALA A 527 -45.55 13.08 22.55
CA ALA A 527 -46.75 13.91 22.40
C ALA A 527 -47.39 14.17 23.75
N ARG A 528 -47.82 15.40 24.00
CA ARG A 528 -48.50 15.81 25.24
C ARG A 528 -49.87 16.40 24.95
N PHE A 529 -50.88 15.92 25.65
CA PHE A 529 -52.22 16.51 25.59
C PHE A 529 -52.30 17.68 26.59
N VAL A 530 -52.34 18.89 26.07
CA VAL A 530 -52.39 20.09 26.91
C VAL A 530 -53.81 20.66 27.03
N SER A 531 -54.08 21.30 28.14
CA SER A 531 -55.31 22.09 28.28
C SER A 531 -55.19 23.33 27.39
N GLU A 532 -56.21 23.68 26.66
CA GLU A 532 -56.31 25.00 26.03
C GLU A 532 -56.14 26.09 27.07
N HIS A 533 -55.03 26.81 26.98
CA HIS A 533 -54.99 28.09 27.71
C HIS A 533 -55.93 29.06 26.99
N LYS A 534 -57.03 29.39 27.65
CA LYS A 534 -57.87 30.53 27.30
C LYS A 534 -57.10 31.84 27.46
#